data_6ba9e37e439bd97afd482eb409f7f843
#
_entry.id   6ba9e37e439bd97afd482eb409f7f843
#
_cell.length_a   1.000
_cell.length_b   1.000
_cell.length_c   1.000
_cell.angle_alpha   90.00
_cell.angle_beta   90.00
_cell.angle_gamma   90.00
#
_symmetry.space_group_name_H-M   'P 1'
#
loop_
_entity.id
_entity.type
_entity.pdbx_description
1 polymer ?
#
loop_
_entity_poly.entity_id
_entity_poly.type
_entity_poly.pdbx_seq_one_letter_code
_entity_poly.pdbx_strand_id
1 'polypeptide(L)'
;MKAYRTILVKLPKDKCDVDYIRRLMALTNLAYRNYEIWVPDLSKTIQHHVYEFKNYMRSLAFGTEPRGWFAKTWIPLTTLRVYTDNSMKGDRGASIVLDFRSNTIRLRQVCKNESRYSIEVPMPRWVIDRVKEGGDIRYAMIGLKNDAPYLALIAEREVESYIPSEYILAVDVNSWGHGIAWGLIRDGKIVSFKQEGLNSQRIVSLYNQVVKREKKVGKLKRLGLDDETNVKRTKRLARRLRSRIYRLINEEAMFMAGKLARKALRYKAKVVIDDVDWESLKELLMRQYGEKVGKLLLSGLKKFVHQLETLAQWYSAPYEFKRLYSRKCPRCEHKLIQEEGRTMVCTNCEFKAPRDMVPMYWVIKYFVSMNNQDS
;
A
#
# COMPACT_ATOMS: atom_id res chain seq x y z
N MET A 1 -2.35 -18.30 -10.97
CA MET A 1 -1.47 -17.13 -10.64
C MET A 1 -1.33 -17.04 -9.13
N LYS A 2 -0.17 -16.61 -8.60
CA LYS A 2 0.01 -16.41 -7.15
C LYS A 2 -0.25 -14.97 -6.77
N ALA A 3 -1.06 -14.76 -5.76
CA ALA A 3 -1.29 -13.46 -5.15
C ALA A 3 -0.63 -13.38 -3.79
N TYR A 4 -0.12 -12.20 -3.44
CA TYR A 4 0.62 -11.97 -2.20
C TYR A 4 0.04 -10.82 -1.41
N ARG A 5 0.09 -10.94 -0.08
CA ARG A 5 -0.36 -9.89 0.82
C ARG A 5 0.53 -9.79 2.03
N THR A 6 0.98 -8.58 2.33
CA THR A 6 1.74 -8.31 3.56
C THR A 6 0.81 -7.93 4.69
N ILE A 7 0.96 -8.58 5.82
CA ILE A 7 0.20 -8.40 7.06
C ILE A 7 1.17 -7.87 8.12
N LEU A 8 0.96 -6.64 8.61
CA LEU A 8 1.84 -6.03 9.61
C LEU A 8 1.25 -6.17 11.01
N VAL A 9 1.98 -6.79 11.92
CA VAL A 9 1.62 -6.92 13.34
C VAL A 9 2.58 -6.06 14.17
N LYS A 10 2.05 -5.12 14.94
CA LYS A 10 2.86 -4.36 15.88
C LYS A 10 3.19 -5.22 17.09
N LEU A 11 4.47 -5.31 17.45
CA LEU A 11 4.92 -6.03 18.63
C LEU A 11 5.03 -5.09 19.83
N PRO A 12 4.86 -5.61 21.07
CA PRO A 12 5.06 -4.86 22.29
C PRO A 12 6.54 -4.39 22.38
N LYS A 13 6.74 -3.10 22.60
CA LYS A 13 8.09 -2.53 22.63
C LYS A 13 8.87 -2.95 23.88
N ASP A 14 8.17 -3.14 24.99
CA ASP A 14 8.69 -3.58 26.28
C ASP A 14 9.18 -5.03 26.28
N LYS A 15 8.66 -5.84 25.35
CA LYS A 15 9.06 -7.25 25.17
C LYS A 15 10.12 -7.46 24.08
N CYS A 16 10.52 -6.41 23.38
CA CYS A 16 11.46 -6.49 22.25
C CYS A 16 12.71 -5.66 22.51
N ASP A 17 13.88 -6.26 22.38
CA ASP A 17 15.14 -5.55 22.33
C ASP A 17 15.26 -4.75 21.02
N VAL A 18 14.86 -3.50 21.07
CA VAL A 18 14.84 -2.60 19.90
C VAL A 18 16.24 -2.31 19.39
N ASP A 19 17.25 -2.22 20.25
CA ASP A 19 18.63 -1.92 19.85
C ASP A 19 19.25 -3.14 19.19
N TYR A 20 18.98 -4.33 19.68
CA TYR A 20 19.36 -5.58 19.02
C TYR A 20 18.71 -5.72 17.63
N ILE A 21 17.41 -5.47 17.51
CA ILE A 21 16.72 -5.48 16.20
C ILE A 21 17.36 -4.47 15.25
N ARG A 22 17.71 -3.26 15.73
CA ARG A 22 18.36 -2.23 14.93
C ARG A 22 19.74 -2.67 14.44
N ARG A 23 20.52 -3.29 15.32
CA ARG A 23 21.83 -3.88 14.96
C ARG A 23 21.68 -4.98 13.90
N LEU A 24 20.77 -5.92 14.10
CA LEU A 24 20.49 -6.97 13.10
C LEU A 24 20.01 -6.42 11.76
N MET A 25 19.19 -5.36 11.77
CA MET A 25 18.79 -4.69 10.53
C MET A 25 19.99 -4.10 9.78
N ALA A 26 20.94 -3.49 10.49
CA ALA A 26 22.16 -2.97 9.88
C ALA A 26 23.00 -4.08 9.25
N LEU A 27 23.21 -5.18 9.97
CA LEU A 27 23.94 -6.37 9.48
C LEU A 27 23.23 -7.03 8.29
N THR A 28 21.91 -7.16 8.36
CA THR A 28 21.09 -7.70 7.26
C THR A 28 21.17 -6.83 6.01
N ASN A 29 21.17 -5.50 6.18
CA ASN A 29 21.37 -4.56 5.08
C ASN A 29 22.76 -4.69 4.44
N LEU A 30 23.78 -4.94 5.26
CA LEU A 30 25.15 -5.17 4.78
C LEU A 30 25.20 -6.46 3.97
N ALA A 31 24.65 -7.57 4.49
CA ALA A 31 24.57 -8.85 3.80
C ALA A 31 23.73 -8.76 2.51
N TYR A 32 22.66 -7.97 2.49
CA TYR A 32 21.84 -7.77 1.30
C TYR A 32 22.58 -7.02 0.18
N ARG A 33 23.44 -6.06 0.52
CA ARG A 33 24.23 -5.30 -0.45
C ARG A 33 25.42 -6.11 -0.98
N ASN A 34 26.00 -6.94 -0.11
CA ASN A 34 27.21 -7.70 -0.36
C ASN A 34 26.95 -9.18 -0.08
N TYR A 35 25.96 -9.78 -0.78
CA TYR A 35 25.52 -11.16 -0.52
C TYR A 35 26.60 -12.23 -0.79
N GLU A 36 27.63 -11.87 -1.53
CA GLU A 36 28.80 -12.75 -1.78
C GLU A 36 29.80 -12.72 -0.63
N ILE A 37 29.68 -11.73 0.27
CA ILE A 37 30.60 -11.54 1.39
C ILE A 37 29.95 -12.07 2.67
N TRP A 38 30.67 -12.93 3.35
CA TRP A 38 30.29 -13.39 4.68
C TRP A 38 30.32 -12.25 5.69
N VAL A 39 29.24 -12.00 6.40
CA VAL A 39 29.12 -11.03 7.48
C VAL A 39 29.30 -11.76 8.82
N PRO A 40 30.45 -11.63 9.53
CA PRO A 40 30.78 -12.48 10.68
C PRO A 40 29.77 -12.45 11.83
N ASP A 41 29.18 -11.28 12.08
CA ASP A 41 28.20 -11.07 13.15
C ASP A 41 26.77 -11.51 12.81
N LEU A 42 26.55 -11.96 11.57
CA LEU A 42 25.27 -12.47 11.12
C LEU A 42 25.34 -14.02 11.02
N SER A 43 24.34 -14.72 11.55
CA SER A 43 24.33 -16.18 11.45
C SER A 43 24.27 -16.63 9.98
N LYS A 44 24.95 -17.75 9.66
CA LYS A 44 24.90 -18.35 8.31
C LYS A 44 23.47 -18.53 7.80
N THR A 45 22.57 -18.96 8.69
CA THR A 45 21.18 -19.19 8.38
C THR A 45 20.47 -17.89 7.96
N ILE A 46 20.67 -16.78 8.70
CA ILE A 46 20.06 -15.47 8.34
C ILE A 46 20.64 -14.98 7.02
N GLN A 47 21.94 -15.13 6.79
CA GLN A 47 22.59 -14.69 5.54
C GLN A 47 22.06 -15.48 4.34
N HIS A 48 21.91 -16.80 4.46
CA HIS A 48 21.31 -17.64 3.43
C HIS A 48 19.88 -17.22 3.11
N HIS A 49 19.06 -16.96 4.13
CA HIS A 49 17.68 -16.48 3.92
C HIS A 49 17.59 -15.07 3.34
N VAL A 50 18.54 -14.19 3.62
CA VAL A 50 18.63 -12.89 2.93
C VAL A 50 18.82 -13.10 1.43
N TYR A 51 19.64 -14.05 1.03
CA TYR A 51 19.87 -14.41 -0.37
C TYR A 51 18.60 -15.01 -1.01
N GLU A 52 17.98 -16.00 -0.38
CA GLU A 52 16.74 -16.61 -0.86
C GLU A 52 15.61 -15.59 -0.97
N PHE A 53 15.48 -14.72 0.03
CA PHE A 53 14.48 -13.65 0.03
C PHE A 53 14.73 -12.63 -1.08
N LYS A 54 15.98 -12.29 -1.38
CA LYS A 54 16.36 -11.44 -2.51
C LYS A 54 15.89 -12.05 -3.83
N ASN A 55 16.14 -13.33 -4.04
CA ASN A 55 15.71 -14.05 -5.24
C ASN A 55 14.19 -14.14 -5.34
N TYR A 56 13.52 -14.39 -4.23
CA TYR A 56 12.07 -14.38 -4.15
C TYR A 56 11.49 -13.02 -4.51
N MET A 57 12.02 -11.93 -3.96
CA MET A 57 11.57 -10.57 -4.29
C MET A 57 11.83 -10.20 -5.75
N ARG A 58 12.93 -10.70 -6.36
CA ARG A 58 13.16 -10.56 -7.80
C ARG A 58 12.09 -11.26 -8.62
N SER A 59 11.67 -12.45 -8.22
CA SER A 59 10.60 -13.18 -8.91
C SER A 59 9.24 -12.46 -8.84
N LEU A 60 8.95 -11.78 -7.72
CA LEU A 60 7.74 -10.98 -7.55
C LEU A 60 7.77 -9.67 -8.36
N ALA A 61 8.95 -9.08 -8.55
CA ALA A 61 9.14 -7.81 -9.24
C ALA A 61 9.36 -7.95 -10.76
N PHE A 62 8.91 -9.05 -11.37
CA PHE A 62 9.05 -9.30 -12.81
C PHE A 62 10.49 -9.19 -13.32
N GLY A 63 11.46 -9.70 -12.57
CA GLY A 63 12.88 -9.70 -12.95
C GLY A 63 13.63 -8.39 -12.72
N THR A 64 12.98 -7.34 -12.24
CA THR A 64 13.66 -6.11 -11.84
C THR A 64 14.13 -6.22 -10.38
N GLU A 65 15.33 -5.74 -10.10
CA GLU A 65 15.78 -5.67 -8.70
C GLU A 65 14.83 -4.75 -7.91
N PRO A 66 14.23 -5.23 -6.81
CA PRO A 66 13.47 -4.36 -5.94
C PRO A 66 14.43 -3.30 -5.40
N ARG A 67 14.35 -2.07 -5.93
CA ARG A 67 15.23 -0.99 -5.51
C ARG A 67 15.01 -0.68 -4.04
N GLY A 68 15.78 -1.34 -3.21
CA GLY A 68 16.38 -0.78 -2.02
C GLY A 68 15.58 -0.56 -0.76
N TRP A 69 14.25 -0.59 -0.72
CA TRP A 69 13.55 -0.22 0.52
C TRP A 69 13.19 -1.40 1.44
N PHE A 70 13.04 -2.60 0.92
CA PHE A 70 12.80 -3.80 1.72
C PHE A 70 14.02 -4.19 2.55
N ALA A 71 15.20 -4.13 1.96
CA ALA A 71 16.45 -4.46 2.65
C ALA A 71 16.80 -3.50 3.78
N LYS A 72 16.29 -2.27 3.75
CA LYS A 72 16.65 -1.26 4.78
C LYS A 72 15.90 -1.38 6.10
N THR A 73 14.88 -2.22 6.20
CA THR A 73 13.96 -2.19 7.34
C THR A 73 13.50 -3.52 7.88
N TRP A 74 13.85 -4.65 7.23
CA TRP A 74 13.29 -5.96 7.59
C TRP A 74 14.35 -7.05 7.67
N ILE A 75 14.23 -7.89 8.70
CA ILE A 75 15.07 -9.07 8.95
C ILE A 75 14.20 -10.30 8.65
N PRO A 76 14.57 -11.17 7.70
CA PRO A 76 13.84 -12.40 7.46
C PRO A 76 13.93 -13.33 8.66
N LEU A 77 12.81 -13.93 9.05
CA LEU A 77 12.75 -14.96 10.07
C LEU A 77 12.82 -16.33 9.39
N THR A 78 13.80 -17.09 9.78
CA THR A 78 14.33 -18.23 9.00
C THR A 78 13.46 -19.47 9.00
N THR A 79 12.71 -19.70 10.06
CA THR A 79 11.83 -20.87 10.18
C THR A 79 10.48 -20.45 10.69
N LEU A 80 9.50 -20.50 9.80
CA LEU A 80 8.10 -20.22 10.09
C LEU A 80 7.35 -21.54 10.28
N ARG A 81 6.63 -21.68 11.39
CA ARG A 81 5.65 -22.75 11.57
C ARG A 81 4.27 -22.18 11.82
N VAL A 82 3.29 -22.79 11.19
CA VAL A 82 1.88 -22.41 11.31
C VAL A 82 1.13 -23.63 11.84
N TYR A 83 0.43 -23.44 12.95
CA TYR A 83 -0.44 -24.47 13.54
C TYR A 83 -1.89 -24.08 13.31
N THR A 84 -2.60 -24.87 12.51
CA THR A 84 -4.04 -24.69 12.25
C THR A 84 -4.90 -25.73 12.97
N ASP A 85 -4.34 -26.93 13.30
CA ASP A 85 -5.03 -28.06 13.91
C ASP A 85 -4.22 -28.77 15.00
N ASN A 86 -4.78 -29.85 15.58
CA ASN A 86 -4.26 -30.54 16.75
C ASN A 86 -2.92 -31.31 16.59
N SER A 87 -2.22 -31.17 15.50
CA SER A 87 -0.95 -31.85 15.29
C SER A 87 0.19 -31.16 16.06
N MET A 88 0.46 -31.64 17.24
CA MET A 88 1.65 -31.28 18.03
C MET A 88 2.90 -31.98 17.47
N LYS A 89 3.51 -31.47 16.42
CA LYS A 89 4.90 -31.80 16.12
C LYS A 89 5.79 -30.68 16.65
N GLY A 90 6.75 -31.07 17.50
CA GLY A 90 7.56 -30.18 18.34
C GLY A 90 8.08 -28.91 17.68
N ASP A 91 7.98 -27.82 18.41
CA ASP A 91 8.42 -26.45 18.06
C ASP A 91 9.94 -26.26 17.97
N ARG A 92 10.72 -27.33 18.05
CA ARG A 92 12.19 -27.25 18.10
C ARG A 92 12.72 -26.61 16.82
N GLY A 93 13.40 -25.49 16.98
CA GLY A 93 14.10 -24.80 15.88
C GLY A 93 13.32 -23.76 15.09
N ALA A 94 12.03 -23.51 15.36
CA ALA A 94 11.28 -22.47 14.68
C ALA A 94 11.59 -21.07 15.23
N SER A 95 11.92 -20.11 14.35
CA SER A 95 12.12 -18.69 14.72
C SER A 95 10.81 -17.98 15.01
N ILE A 96 9.74 -18.42 14.37
CA ILE A 96 8.38 -17.90 14.56
C ILE A 96 7.37 -19.04 14.50
N VAL A 97 6.42 -19.00 15.41
CA VAL A 97 5.30 -19.93 15.46
C VAL A 97 4.01 -19.10 15.45
N LEU A 98 3.15 -19.35 14.47
CA LEU A 98 1.79 -18.82 14.41
C LEU A 98 0.84 -19.93 14.86
N ASP A 99 0.31 -19.81 16.05
CA ASP A 99 -0.62 -20.79 16.61
C ASP A 99 -2.06 -20.25 16.54
N PHE A 100 -2.81 -20.73 15.55
CA PHE A 100 -4.21 -20.34 15.35
C PHE A 100 -5.17 -20.98 16.33
N ARG A 101 -4.75 -22.01 17.06
CA ARG A 101 -5.56 -22.67 18.10
C ARG A 101 -5.63 -21.83 19.37
N SER A 102 -4.44 -21.38 19.82
CA SER A 102 -4.31 -20.49 20.98
C SER A 102 -4.43 -19.01 20.61
N ASN A 103 -4.55 -18.69 19.33
CA ASN A 103 -4.51 -17.31 18.81
C ASN A 103 -3.26 -16.54 19.27
N THR A 104 -2.10 -17.20 19.23
CA THR A 104 -0.84 -16.59 19.65
C THR A 104 0.22 -16.60 18.57
N ILE A 105 1.09 -15.61 18.64
CA ILE A 105 2.32 -15.51 17.85
C ILE A 105 3.49 -15.64 18.80
N ARG A 106 4.33 -16.66 18.61
CA ARG A 106 5.54 -16.87 19.40
C ARG A 106 6.77 -16.60 18.53
N LEU A 107 7.62 -15.70 18.98
CA LEU A 107 8.89 -15.36 18.34
C LEU A 107 10.03 -15.91 19.17
N ARG A 108 10.91 -16.68 18.55
CA ARG A 108 12.15 -17.22 19.15
C ARG A 108 13.35 -16.63 18.43
N GLN A 109 14.48 -16.52 19.13
CA GLN A 109 15.77 -16.11 18.55
C GLN A 109 15.82 -14.68 17.97
N VAL A 110 15.04 -13.76 18.47
CA VAL A 110 15.21 -12.33 18.16
C VAL A 110 16.37 -11.73 18.97
N CYS A 111 16.87 -12.47 19.97
CA CYS A 111 17.99 -12.07 20.85
C CYS A 111 19.12 -13.08 20.80
N LYS A 112 20.37 -12.59 20.73
CA LYS A 112 21.58 -13.34 20.35
C LYS A 112 22.04 -14.41 21.38
N ASN A 113 21.69 -14.29 22.65
CA ASN A 113 22.27 -15.11 23.72
C ASN A 113 21.29 -15.94 24.55
N GLU A 114 20.02 -15.96 24.20
CA GLU A 114 19.04 -16.68 24.98
C GLU A 114 18.33 -17.75 24.12
N SER A 115 18.81 -18.96 24.21
CA SER A 115 18.16 -20.15 23.62
C SER A 115 16.72 -20.39 24.10
N ARG A 116 16.26 -19.59 25.06
CA ARG A 116 14.93 -19.68 25.69
C ARG A 116 14.08 -18.42 25.54
N TYR A 117 14.56 -17.36 24.92
CA TYR A 117 13.74 -16.16 24.77
C TYR A 117 12.64 -16.39 23.76
N SER A 118 11.41 -16.38 24.21
CA SER A 118 10.24 -16.38 23.34
C SER A 118 9.36 -15.20 23.70
N ILE A 119 9.10 -14.34 22.73
CA ILE A 119 8.05 -13.34 22.85
C ILE A 119 6.76 -14.01 22.44
N GLU A 120 5.80 -14.05 23.34
CA GLU A 120 4.44 -14.46 23.03
C GLU A 120 3.53 -13.23 23.02
N VAL A 121 2.81 -13.06 21.90
CA VAL A 121 1.84 -11.99 21.75
C VAL A 121 0.54 -12.55 21.21
N PRO A 122 -0.62 -11.98 21.63
CA PRO A 122 -1.90 -12.39 21.06
C PRO A 122 -1.92 -12.10 19.55
N MET A 123 -2.46 -13.03 18.79
CA MET A 123 -2.65 -12.89 17.36
C MET A 123 -3.84 -11.96 17.11
N PRO A 124 -3.66 -10.83 16.42
CA PRO A 124 -4.78 -9.95 16.11
C PRO A 124 -5.85 -10.66 15.26
N ARG A 125 -7.12 -10.44 15.54
CA ARG A 125 -8.24 -11.07 14.84
C ARG A 125 -8.15 -10.87 13.31
N TRP A 126 -7.73 -9.73 12.87
CA TRP A 126 -7.57 -9.44 11.44
C TRP A 126 -6.46 -10.26 10.74
N VAL A 127 -5.48 -10.80 11.48
CA VAL A 127 -4.51 -11.79 10.94
C VAL A 127 -5.25 -13.10 10.67
N ILE A 128 -6.04 -13.55 11.64
CA ILE A 128 -6.86 -14.76 11.56
C ILE A 128 -7.81 -14.67 10.36
N ASP A 129 -8.49 -13.53 10.22
CA ASP A 129 -9.42 -13.30 9.10
C ASP A 129 -8.72 -13.37 7.73
N ARG A 130 -7.48 -12.88 7.65
CA ARG A 130 -6.70 -12.93 6.38
C ARG A 130 -6.26 -14.33 6.00
N VAL A 131 -5.90 -15.14 6.97
CA VAL A 131 -5.55 -16.55 6.71
C VAL A 131 -6.80 -17.34 6.35
N LYS A 132 -7.94 -17.08 7.01
CA LYS A 132 -9.23 -17.68 6.65
C LYS A 132 -9.72 -17.30 5.23
N GLU A 133 -9.25 -16.18 4.66
CA GLU A 133 -9.48 -15.82 3.26
C GLU A 133 -8.72 -16.75 2.27
N GLY A 134 -8.06 -17.79 2.75
CA GLY A 134 -7.37 -18.80 1.96
C GLY A 134 -5.91 -18.50 1.64
N GLY A 135 -5.25 -17.65 2.47
CA GLY A 135 -3.83 -17.36 2.31
C GLY A 135 -2.95 -18.20 3.23
N ASP A 136 -1.91 -18.80 2.66
CA ASP A 136 -0.85 -19.46 3.42
C ASP A 136 0.24 -18.45 3.79
N ILE A 137 0.63 -18.41 5.05
CA ILE A 137 1.76 -17.58 5.46
C ILE A 137 3.06 -18.26 5.06
N ARG A 138 3.75 -17.71 4.08
CA ARG A 138 5.00 -18.27 3.53
C ARG A 138 6.25 -17.68 4.15
N TYR A 139 6.21 -16.38 4.44
CA TYR A 139 7.38 -15.66 4.96
C TYR A 139 6.99 -14.80 6.14
N ALA A 140 7.93 -14.63 7.04
CA ALA A 140 7.82 -13.71 8.16
C ALA A 140 9.10 -12.88 8.26
N MET A 141 8.94 -11.61 8.59
CA MET A 141 10.07 -10.69 8.78
C MET A 141 9.82 -9.82 10.01
N ILE A 142 10.89 -9.45 10.70
CA ILE A 142 10.84 -8.50 11.81
C ILE A 142 11.58 -7.22 11.44
N GLY A 143 11.10 -6.07 11.90
CA GLY A 143 11.77 -4.79 11.67
C GLY A 143 11.22 -3.69 12.56
N LEU A 144 11.77 -2.49 12.37
CA LEU A 144 11.37 -1.30 13.13
C LEU A 144 10.67 -0.29 12.21
N LYS A 145 9.54 0.22 12.68
CA LYS A 145 8.84 1.33 12.05
C LYS A 145 8.63 2.42 13.08
N ASN A 146 9.32 3.57 12.93
CA ASN A 146 9.35 4.66 13.91
C ASN A 146 9.77 4.18 15.31
N ASP A 147 10.85 3.41 15.40
CA ASP A 147 11.39 2.78 16.61
C ASP A 147 10.40 1.85 17.35
N ALA A 148 9.36 1.42 16.70
CA ALA A 148 8.47 0.38 17.20
C ALA A 148 8.73 -0.93 16.43
N PRO A 149 8.82 -2.08 17.11
CA PRO A 149 9.00 -3.36 16.47
C PRO A 149 7.70 -3.82 15.77
N TYR A 150 7.87 -4.37 14.59
CA TYR A 150 6.79 -4.94 13.78
C TYR A 150 7.20 -6.29 13.22
N LEU A 151 6.24 -7.18 13.17
CA LEU A 151 6.30 -8.41 12.40
C LEU A 151 5.55 -8.19 11.09
N ALA A 152 6.17 -8.53 9.97
CA ALA A 152 5.54 -8.60 8.67
C ALA A 152 5.35 -10.07 8.29
N LEU A 153 4.10 -10.47 8.10
CA LEU A 153 3.73 -11.80 7.61
C LEU A 153 3.34 -11.65 6.13
N ILE A 154 3.92 -12.46 5.27
CA ILE A 154 3.59 -12.50 3.85
C ILE A 154 2.71 -13.71 3.61
N ALA A 155 1.45 -13.45 3.34
CA ALA A 155 0.50 -14.45 2.92
C ALA A 155 0.57 -14.61 1.39
N GLU A 156 0.58 -15.85 0.94
CA GLU A 156 0.50 -16.25 -0.47
C GLU A 156 -0.78 -17.08 -0.66
N ARG A 157 -1.44 -16.90 -1.78
CA ARG A 157 -2.50 -17.82 -2.20
C ARG A 157 -2.42 -18.04 -3.71
N GLU A 158 -2.79 -19.22 -4.14
CA GLU A 158 -3.08 -19.46 -5.54
C GLU A 158 -4.44 -18.86 -5.88
N VAL A 159 -4.48 -18.10 -6.96
CA VAL A 159 -5.68 -17.43 -7.42
C VAL A 159 -5.92 -17.74 -8.89
N GLU A 160 -7.14 -18.12 -9.18
CA GLU A 160 -7.69 -18.10 -10.53
C GLU A 160 -8.65 -16.93 -10.58
N SER A 161 -8.51 -16.10 -11.62
CA SER A 161 -9.46 -15.00 -11.80
C SER A 161 -10.86 -15.60 -11.99
N TYR A 162 -11.81 -15.09 -11.24
CA TYR A 162 -13.19 -15.48 -11.48
C TYR A 162 -13.66 -15.00 -12.86
N ILE A 163 -14.59 -15.70 -13.46
CA ILE A 163 -15.28 -15.21 -14.64
C ILE A 163 -16.09 -13.99 -14.22
N PRO A 164 -15.82 -12.80 -14.80
CA PRO A 164 -16.55 -11.60 -14.42
C PRO A 164 -18.04 -11.76 -14.74
N SER A 165 -18.87 -11.22 -13.88
CA SER A 165 -20.29 -11.04 -14.17
C SER A 165 -20.47 -9.90 -15.18
N GLU A 166 -21.70 -9.53 -15.44
CA GLU A 166 -22.07 -8.37 -16.28
C GLU A 166 -21.61 -7.02 -15.68
N TYR A 167 -21.04 -7.03 -14.46
CA TYR A 167 -20.63 -5.81 -13.78
C TYR A 167 -19.17 -5.44 -14.09
N ILE A 168 -18.96 -4.14 -14.31
CA ILE A 168 -17.65 -3.54 -14.43
C ILE A 168 -17.53 -2.45 -13.35
N LEU A 169 -16.45 -2.49 -12.57
CA LEU A 169 -16.10 -1.44 -11.63
C LEU A 169 -15.05 -0.55 -12.28
N ALA A 170 -15.47 0.60 -12.77
CA ALA A 170 -14.59 1.63 -13.32
C ALA A 170 -14.03 2.52 -12.19
N VAL A 171 -12.72 2.83 -12.23
CA VAL A 171 -12.04 3.63 -11.21
C VAL A 171 -11.17 4.67 -11.89
N ASP A 172 -11.54 5.93 -11.73
CA ASP A 172 -10.82 7.11 -12.23
C ASP A 172 -10.07 7.80 -11.10
N VAL A 173 -8.80 8.12 -11.33
CA VAL A 173 -7.90 8.72 -10.35
C VAL A 173 -7.69 10.18 -10.67
N ASN A 174 -8.31 11.04 -9.88
CA ASN A 174 -8.20 12.48 -10.02
C ASN A 174 -7.15 13.10 -9.09
N SER A 175 -7.02 14.44 -9.11
CA SER A 175 -6.23 15.14 -8.12
C SER A 175 -6.74 14.85 -6.70
N TRP A 176 -5.86 14.93 -5.70
CA TRP A 176 -6.19 14.55 -4.33
C TRP A 176 -7.46 15.23 -3.77
N GLY A 177 -7.68 16.49 -4.12
CA GLY A 177 -8.87 17.24 -3.68
C GLY A 177 -10.17 16.75 -4.29
N HIS A 178 -10.12 16.20 -5.50
CA HIS A 178 -11.25 15.60 -6.18
C HIS A 178 -11.38 14.10 -5.90
N GLY A 179 -10.27 13.48 -5.45
CA GLY A 179 -10.23 12.13 -4.97
C GLY A 179 -10.36 11.08 -6.07
N ILE A 180 -11.05 10.02 -5.72
CA ILE A 180 -11.29 8.86 -6.57
C ILE A 180 -12.74 8.88 -7.02
N ALA A 181 -12.98 8.91 -8.33
CA ALA A 181 -14.29 8.68 -8.90
C ALA A 181 -14.41 7.19 -9.29
N TRP A 182 -15.52 6.56 -8.95
CA TRP A 182 -15.76 5.20 -9.34
C TRP A 182 -17.21 5.00 -9.76
N GLY A 183 -17.42 4.12 -10.72
CA GLY A 183 -18.73 3.74 -11.21
C GLY A 183 -18.87 2.23 -11.29
N LEU A 184 -20.03 1.72 -10.89
CA LEU A 184 -20.45 0.36 -11.17
C LEU A 184 -21.31 0.40 -12.43
N ILE A 185 -20.91 -0.32 -13.44
CA ILE A 185 -21.53 -0.35 -14.76
C ILE A 185 -22.09 -1.74 -14.98
N ARG A 186 -23.30 -1.82 -15.53
CA ARG A 186 -23.95 -3.05 -15.95
C ARG A 186 -24.74 -2.78 -17.22
N ASP A 187 -24.69 -3.67 -18.22
CA ASP A 187 -25.42 -3.58 -19.48
C ASP A 187 -25.32 -2.20 -20.15
N GLY A 188 -24.09 -1.63 -20.16
CA GLY A 188 -23.83 -0.32 -20.74
C GLY A 188 -24.42 0.86 -19.96
N LYS A 189 -24.95 0.65 -18.76
CA LYS A 189 -25.52 1.69 -17.90
C LYS A 189 -24.74 1.85 -16.61
N ILE A 190 -24.57 3.09 -16.15
CA ILE A 190 -23.98 3.38 -14.84
C ILE A 190 -25.04 3.12 -13.78
N VAL A 191 -24.89 2.02 -13.03
CA VAL A 191 -25.84 1.60 -11.98
C VAL A 191 -25.58 2.36 -10.66
N SER A 192 -24.33 2.68 -10.40
CA SER A 192 -23.92 3.45 -9.21
C SER A 192 -22.69 4.27 -9.54
N PHE A 193 -22.68 5.50 -9.12
CA PHE A 193 -21.54 6.41 -9.25
C PHE A 193 -21.26 7.10 -7.93
N LYS A 194 -20.00 7.25 -7.60
CA LYS A 194 -19.58 8.03 -6.44
C LYS A 194 -18.21 8.64 -6.68
N GLN A 195 -18.08 9.88 -6.24
CA GLN A 195 -16.80 10.57 -6.11
C GLN A 195 -16.48 10.71 -4.63
N GLU A 196 -15.33 10.22 -4.23
CA GLU A 196 -14.89 10.27 -2.83
C GLU A 196 -13.61 11.10 -2.75
N GLY A 197 -13.77 12.31 -2.22
CA GLY A 197 -12.64 13.21 -1.97
C GLY A 197 -11.72 12.63 -0.89
N LEU A 198 -10.43 12.76 -1.14
CA LEU A 198 -9.42 12.47 -0.13
C LEU A 198 -9.19 13.74 0.71
N ASN A 199 -8.93 13.59 2.00
CA ASN A 199 -8.93 14.70 2.98
C ASN A 199 -7.71 15.63 2.81
N SER A 200 -7.62 16.31 1.66
CA SER A 200 -6.52 17.20 1.29
C SER A 200 -6.39 18.40 2.22
N GLN A 201 -7.51 19.01 2.63
CA GLN A 201 -7.51 20.19 3.50
C GLN A 201 -6.83 19.91 4.85
N ARG A 202 -7.12 18.75 5.45
CA ARG A 202 -6.48 18.32 6.70
C ARG A 202 -4.99 18.10 6.53
N ILE A 203 -4.58 17.49 5.41
CA ILE A 203 -3.16 17.23 5.10
C ILE A 203 -2.43 18.55 4.91
N VAL A 204 -3.00 19.48 4.14
CA VAL A 204 -2.43 20.84 3.92
C VAL A 204 -2.33 21.62 5.24
N SER A 205 -3.37 21.60 6.08
CA SER A 205 -3.35 22.23 7.40
C SER A 205 -2.23 21.68 8.30
N LEU A 206 -2.09 20.36 8.39
CA LEU A 206 -1.02 19.73 9.15
C LEU A 206 0.36 20.09 8.60
N TYR A 207 0.50 20.13 7.27
CA TYR A 207 1.75 20.51 6.63
C TYR A 207 2.11 21.96 6.94
N ASN A 208 1.17 22.90 6.89
CA ASN A 208 1.40 24.29 7.26
C ASN A 208 1.87 24.44 8.71
N GLN A 209 1.35 23.59 9.62
CA GLN A 209 1.84 23.55 11.00
C GLN A 209 3.28 23.03 11.07
N VAL A 210 3.68 22.07 10.23
CA VAL A 210 5.09 21.60 10.14
C VAL A 210 5.99 22.76 9.70
N VAL A 211 5.62 23.46 8.61
CA VAL A 211 6.38 24.58 8.05
C VAL A 211 6.57 25.70 9.08
N LYS A 212 5.50 26.07 9.81
CA LYS A 212 5.59 27.07 10.90
C LYS A 212 6.61 26.69 11.97
N ARG A 213 6.63 25.41 12.38
CA ARG A 213 7.59 24.90 13.38
C ARG A 213 9.02 24.88 12.86
N GLU A 214 9.22 24.52 11.60
CA GLU A 214 10.53 24.51 10.97
C GLU A 214 11.11 25.92 10.82
N LYS A 215 10.27 26.90 10.42
CA LYS A 215 10.67 28.32 10.40
C LYS A 215 11.08 28.80 11.79
N LYS A 216 10.32 28.42 12.85
CA LYS A 216 10.68 28.73 14.24
C LYS A 216 12.02 28.13 14.64
N VAL A 217 12.28 26.86 14.32
CA VAL A 217 13.56 26.20 14.57
C VAL A 217 14.69 26.90 13.81
N GLY A 218 14.50 27.25 12.54
CA GLY A 218 15.49 27.98 11.76
C GLY A 218 15.81 29.37 12.34
N LYS A 219 14.82 30.08 12.89
CA LYS A 219 15.02 31.36 13.57
C LYS A 219 15.86 31.19 14.85
N LEU A 220 15.52 30.20 15.69
CA LEU A 220 16.24 29.93 16.95
C LEU A 220 17.69 29.52 16.68
N LYS A 221 17.95 28.72 15.64
CA LYS A 221 19.29 28.36 15.21
C LYS A 221 20.17 29.57 14.85
N ARG A 222 19.61 30.52 14.09
CA ARG A 222 20.33 31.74 13.71
C ARG A 222 20.69 32.62 14.94
N LEU A 223 19.95 32.44 16.03
CA LEU A 223 20.20 33.14 17.30
C LEU A 223 21.14 32.35 18.23
N GLY A 224 21.78 31.28 17.77
CA GLY A 224 22.69 30.46 18.57
C GLY A 224 22.02 29.57 19.63
N LEU A 225 20.69 29.44 19.61
CA LEU A 225 19.90 28.73 20.61
C LEU A 225 19.63 27.27 20.22
N ASP A 226 20.58 26.58 19.55
CA ASP A 226 20.38 25.26 18.92
C ASP A 226 20.16 24.12 19.93
N ASP A 227 20.80 24.22 21.11
CA ASP A 227 20.79 23.18 22.14
C ASP A 227 19.66 23.33 23.18
N GLU A 228 18.87 24.38 23.08
CA GLU A 228 17.79 24.60 24.03
C GLU A 228 16.71 23.50 23.93
N THR A 229 16.19 23.19 25.11
CA THR A 229 15.09 22.22 25.27
C THR A 229 13.88 22.54 24.35
N ASN A 230 13.60 23.83 24.14
CA ASN A 230 12.53 24.30 23.26
C ASN A 230 12.77 23.98 21.78
N VAL A 231 14.02 24.05 21.31
CA VAL A 231 14.38 23.67 19.93
C VAL A 231 14.21 22.16 19.73
N LYS A 232 14.73 21.36 20.66
CA LYS A 232 14.60 19.89 20.66
C LYS A 232 13.12 19.48 20.67
N ARG A 233 12.29 20.12 21.53
CA ARG A 233 10.84 19.91 21.60
C ARG A 233 10.14 20.27 20.28
N THR A 234 10.47 21.41 19.68
CA THR A 234 9.86 21.89 18.43
C THR A 234 10.21 20.97 17.24
N LYS A 235 11.48 20.54 17.13
CA LYS A 235 11.93 19.53 16.15
C LYS A 235 11.15 18.20 16.30
N ARG A 236 10.97 17.72 17.55
CA ARG A 236 10.21 16.50 17.85
C ARG A 236 8.74 16.62 17.44
N LEU A 237 8.10 17.76 17.71
CA LEU A 237 6.72 18.03 17.30
C LEU A 237 6.55 18.08 15.78
N ALA A 238 7.46 18.74 15.06
CA ALA A 238 7.45 18.77 13.59
C ALA A 238 7.58 17.35 13.00
N ARG A 239 8.48 16.51 13.55
CA ARG A 239 8.64 15.10 13.14
C ARG A 239 7.35 14.29 13.38
N ARG A 240 6.70 14.47 14.54
CA ARG A 240 5.43 13.80 14.85
C ARG A 240 4.31 14.18 13.88
N LEU A 241 4.21 15.46 13.52
CA LEU A 241 3.23 15.93 12.54
C LEU A 241 3.49 15.34 11.15
N ARG A 242 4.74 15.30 10.68
CA ARG A 242 5.08 14.64 9.41
C ARG A 242 4.67 13.17 9.43
N SER A 243 5.01 12.43 10.48
CA SER A 243 4.60 11.03 10.62
C SER A 243 3.08 10.86 10.60
N ARG A 244 2.34 11.80 11.18
CA ARG A 244 0.87 11.81 11.15
C ARG A 244 0.33 12.03 9.73
N ILE A 245 0.91 12.95 8.97
CA ILE A 245 0.54 13.21 7.57
C ILE A 245 0.73 11.94 6.73
N TYR A 246 1.91 11.32 6.80
CA TYR A 246 2.18 10.07 6.08
C TYR A 246 1.21 8.95 6.45
N ARG A 247 0.88 8.84 7.74
CA ARG A 247 -0.08 7.84 8.22
C ARG A 247 -1.46 8.09 7.63
N LEU A 248 -1.97 9.31 7.67
CA LEU A 248 -3.28 9.66 7.13
C LEU A 248 -3.37 9.36 5.62
N ILE A 249 -2.37 9.79 4.85
CA ILE A 249 -2.31 9.49 3.40
C ILE A 249 -2.37 7.98 3.14
N ASN A 250 -1.59 7.21 3.91
CA ASN A 250 -1.56 5.76 3.75
C ASN A 250 -2.87 5.09 4.17
N GLU A 251 -3.46 5.53 5.28
CA GLU A 251 -4.72 4.97 5.80
C GLU A 251 -5.87 5.23 4.81
N GLU A 252 -5.96 6.45 4.26
CA GLU A 252 -6.97 6.79 3.25
C GLU A 252 -6.79 5.97 1.97
N ALA A 253 -5.57 5.90 1.43
CA ALA A 253 -5.28 5.12 0.23
C ALA A 253 -5.64 3.64 0.40
N MET A 254 -5.26 3.04 1.53
CA MET A 254 -5.54 1.63 1.83
C MET A 254 -7.03 1.37 2.09
N PHE A 255 -7.71 2.29 2.78
CA PHE A 255 -9.14 2.18 3.05
C PHE A 255 -9.93 2.18 1.75
N MET A 256 -9.65 3.15 0.86
CA MET A 256 -10.33 3.27 -0.43
C MET A 256 -10.07 2.06 -1.34
N ALA A 257 -8.82 1.64 -1.48
CA ALA A 257 -8.48 0.46 -2.26
C ALA A 257 -9.20 -0.80 -1.73
N GLY A 258 -9.20 -0.99 -0.40
CA GLY A 258 -9.90 -2.11 0.24
C GLY A 258 -11.42 -2.06 0.05
N LYS A 259 -12.01 -0.88 0.05
CA LYS A 259 -13.45 -0.69 -0.20
C LYS A 259 -13.82 -1.09 -1.63
N LEU A 260 -13.04 -0.60 -2.61
CA LEU A 260 -13.31 -0.88 -4.03
C LEU A 260 -13.04 -2.34 -4.38
N ALA A 261 -11.95 -2.94 -3.89
CA ALA A 261 -11.65 -4.34 -4.12
C ALA A 261 -12.74 -5.28 -3.54
N ARG A 262 -13.26 -4.99 -2.33
CA ARG A 262 -14.39 -5.75 -1.77
C ARG A 262 -15.68 -5.53 -2.55
N LYS A 263 -15.88 -4.33 -3.13
CA LYS A 263 -17.00 -4.07 -4.01
C LYS A 263 -16.91 -4.90 -5.30
N ALA A 264 -15.72 -4.95 -5.92
CA ALA A 264 -15.47 -5.81 -7.09
C ALA A 264 -15.79 -7.28 -6.78
N LEU A 265 -15.28 -7.80 -5.65
CA LEU A 265 -15.55 -9.17 -5.21
C LEU A 265 -17.06 -9.41 -5.03
N ARG A 266 -17.77 -8.49 -4.34
CA ARG A 266 -19.20 -8.63 -4.05
C ARG A 266 -20.05 -8.75 -5.31
N TYR A 267 -19.73 -7.99 -6.35
CA TYR A 267 -20.46 -7.99 -7.63
C TYR A 267 -19.84 -8.91 -8.68
N LYS A 268 -18.74 -9.63 -8.35
CA LYS A 268 -17.89 -10.35 -9.31
C LYS A 268 -17.56 -9.48 -10.52
N ALA A 269 -17.26 -8.22 -10.27
CA ALA A 269 -17.05 -7.23 -11.30
C ALA A 269 -15.60 -7.27 -11.83
N LYS A 270 -15.44 -7.09 -13.14
CA LYS A 270 -14.14 -6.73 -13.72
C LYS A 270 -13.75 -5.31 -13.26
N VAL A 271 -12.50 -5.12 -12.86
CA VAL A 271 -12.02 -3.81 -12.42
C VAL A 271 -11.28 -3.12 -13.56
N VAL A 272 -11.73 -1.93 -13.95
CA VAL A 272 -11.05 -1.09 -14.93
C VAL A 272 -10.48 0.13 -14.22
N ILE A 273 -9.16 0.24 -14.22
CA ILE A 273 -8.43 1.29 -13.51
C ILE A 273 -7.89 2.27 -14.56
N ASP A 274 -8.02 3.57 -14.30
CA ASP A 274 -7.41 4.58 -15.17
C ASP A 274 -5.89 4.41 -15.27
N ASP A 275 -5.40 4.36 -16.49
CA ASP A 275 -3.97 4.43 -16.80
C ASP A 275 -3.50 5.88 -16.70
N VAL A 276 -3.17 6.28 -15.48
CA VAL A 276 -2.91 7.67 -15.10
C VAL A 276 -1.61 8.18 -15.70
N ASP A 277 -1.66 9.34 -16.35
CA ASP A 277 -0.47 10.11 -16.67
C ASP A 277 0.10 10.75 -15.38
N TRP A 278 1.03 10.04 -14.76
CA TRP A 278 1.62 10.41 -13.48
C TRP A 278 2.43 11.70 -13.52
N GLU A 279 3.03 12.06 -14.66
CA GLU A 279 3.80 13.30 -14.76
C GLU A 279 2.86 14.51 -14.86
N SER A 280 1.84 14.46 -15.72
CA SER A 280 0.80 15.50 -15.76
C SER A 280 0.08 15.68 -14.43
N LEU A 281 -0.23 14.59 -13.74
CA LEU A 281 -0.87 14.64 -12.41
C LEU A 281 0.09 15.22 -11.35
N LYS A 282 1.36 14.92 -11.42
CA LYS A 282 2.40 15.47 -10.55
C LYS A 282 2.50 16.99 -10.71
N GLU A 283 2.58 17.47 -11.95
CA GLU A 283 2.61 18.91 -12.24
C GLU A 283 1.37 19.63 -11.70
N LEU A 284 0.19 19.05 -11.93
CA LEU A 284 -1.07 19.57 -11.41
C LEU A 284 -1.06 19.70 -9.89
N LEU A 285 -0.66 18.64 -9.19
CA LEU A 285 -0.60 18.60 -7.72
C LEU A 285 0.44 19.58 -7.18
N MET A 286 1.61 19.71 -7.84
CA MET A 286 2.63 20.67 -7.44
C MET A 286 2.16 22.12 -7.63
N ARG A 287 1.41 22.41 -8.70
CA ARG A 287 0.81 23.73 -8.94
C ARG A 287 -0.24 24.07 -7.91
N GLN A 288 -1.09 23.11 -7.54
CA GLN A 288 -2.19 23.32 -6.59
C GLN A 288 -1.75 23.41 -5.13
N TYR A 289 -0.77 22.60 -4.71
CA TYR A 289 -0.42 22.40 -3.29
C TYR A 289 1.03 22.73 -2.96
N GLY A 290 1.82 23.15 -3.95
CA GLY A 290 3.26 23.32 -3.82
C GLY A 290 4.03 22.00 -3.91
N GLU A 291 5.32 22.09 -4.21
CA GLU A 291 6.16 20.93 -4.56
C GLU A 291 6.15 19.81 -3.51
N LYS A 292 6.39 20.16 -2.24
CA LYS A 292 6.52 19.15 -1.17
C LYS A 292 5.20 18.43 -0.86
N VAL A 293 4.11 19.19 -0.80
CA VAL A 293 2.77 18.60 -0.55
C VAL A 293 2.30 17.84 -1.77
N GLY A 294 2.49 18.39 -2.98
CA GLY A 294 2.13 17.73 -4.22
C GLY A 294 2.82 16.36 -4.38
N LYS A 295 4.12 16.26 -4.08
CA LYS A 295 4.84 14.97 -4.06
C LYS A 295 4.26 13.96 -3.06
N LEU A 296 3.87 14.43 -1.88
CA LEU A 296 3.23 13.57 -0.86
C LEU A 296 1.88 13.03 -1.33
N LEU A 297 1.04 13.90 -1.88
CA LEU A 297 -0.29 13.53 -2.37
C LEU A 297 -0.18 12.56 -3.56
N LEU A 298 0.75 12.81 -4.48
CA LEU A 298 1.05 11.90 -5.59
C LEU A 298 1.46 10.51 -5.09
N SER A 299 2.33 10.45 -4.09
CA SER A 299 2.74 9.17 -3.48
C SER A 299 1.54 8.41 -2.91
N GLY A 300 0.57 9.11 -2.34
CA GLY A 300 -0.67 8.51 -1.84
C GLY A 300 -1.55 7.93 -2.95
N LEU A 301 -1.70 8.65 -4.07
CA LEU A 301 -2.46 8.17 -5.22
C LEU A 301 -1.80 6.95 -5.89
N LYS A 302 -0.46 7.00 -6.09
CA LYS A 302 0.30 5.83 -6.59
C LYS A 302 0.11 4.62 -5.67
N LYS A 303 0.13 4.85 -4.35
CA LYS A 303 -0.11 3.79 -3.38
C LYS A 303 -1.53 3.25 -3.43
N PHE A 304 -2.53 4.08 -3.64
CA PHE A 304 -3.92 3.66 -3.82
C PHE A 304 -4.05 2.72 -5.01
N VAL A 305 -3.53 3.11 -6.18
CA VAL A 305 -3.60 2.29 -7.40
C VAL A 305 -2.90 0.95 -7.20
N HIS A 306 -1.65 0.96 -6.73
CA HIS A 306 -0.92 -0.27 -6.44
C HIS A 306 -1.63 -1.17 -5.41
N GLN A 307 -2.23 -0.58 -4.38
CA GLN A 307 -2.97 -1.36 -3.38
C GLN A 307 -4.27 -1.93 -3.95
N LEU A 308 -4.97 -1.19 -4.83
CA LEU A 308 -6.16 -1.68 -5.50
C LEU A 308 -5.83 -2.86 -6.41
N GLU A 309 -4.77 -2.75 -7.20
CA GLU A 309 -4.24 -3.84 -8.04
C GLU A 309 -3.91 -5.08 -7.19
N THR A 310 -3.11 -4.92 -6.12
CA THR A 310 -2.74 -6.01 -5.21
C THR A 310 -3.97 -6.70 -4.60
N LEU A 311 -4.98 -5.92 -4.22
CA LEU A 311 -6.21 -6.45 -3.64
C LEU A 311 -7.14 -7.07 -4.68
N ALA A 312 -7.18 -6.55 -5.92
CA ALA A 312 -7.89 -7.17 -7.02
C ALA A 312 -7.30 -8.56 -7.28
N GLN A 313 -5.98 -8.68 -7.39
CA GLN A 313 -5.29 -9.98 -7.49
C GLN A 313 -5.63 -10.90 -6.31
N TRP A 314 -5.54 -10.38 -5.07
CA TRP A 314 -5.83 -11.17 -3.86
C TRP A 314 -7.26 -11.72 -3.85
N TYR A 315 -8.22 -10.96 -4.31
CA TYR A 315 -9.63 -11.38 -4.38
C TYR A 315 -9.99 -12.07 -5.70
N SER A 316 -9.02 -12.41 -6.54
CA SER A 316 -9.24 -13.07 -7.85
C SER A 316 -10.07 -12.21 -8.82
N ALA A 317 -10.14 -10.90 -8.60
CA ALA A 317 -10.87 -10.00 -9.47
C ALA A 317 -10.05 -9.73 -10.75
N PRO A 318 -10.59 -10.02 -11.94
CA PRO A 318 -9.92 -9.62 -13.17
C PRO A 318 -9.85 -8.10 -13.24
N TYR A 319 -8.68 -7.57 -13.60
CA TYR A 319 -8.48 -6.14 -13.71
C TYR A 319 -7.64 -5.79 -14.93
N GLU A 320 -7.81 -4.57 -15.40
CA GLU A 320 -6.98 -4.00 -16.46
C GLU A 320 -6.85 -2.49 -16.31
N PHE A 321 -5.79 -1.95 -16.89
CA PHE A 321 -5.57 -0.51 -17.01
C PHE A 321 -6.04 -0.04 -18.39
N LYS A 322 -6.84 1.03 -18.42
CA LYS A 322 -7.30 1.69 -19.64
C LYS A 322 -7.25 3.20 -19.44
N ARG A 323 -6.82 3.91 -20.46
CA ARG A 323 -6.84 5.37 -20.41
C ARG A 323 -8.27 5.88 -20.38
N LEU A 324 -8.64 6.54 -19.28
CA LEU A 324 -9.97 7.13 -19.09
C LEU A 324 -9.88 8.65 -19.21
N TYR A 325 -10.55 9.21 -20.22
CA TYR A 325 -10.44 10.64 -20.52
C TYR A 325 -11.59 11.41 -19.86
N SER A 326 -11.27 12.49 -19.17
CA SER A 326 -12.27 13.41 -18.58
C SER A 326 -12.56 14.63 -19.48
N ARG A 327 -11.77 14.85 -20.54
CA ARG A 327 -11.89 16.00 -21.46
C ARG A 327 -12.04 15.63 -22.93
N LYS A 328 -12.23 14.37 -23.22
CA LYS A 328 -12.46 13.85 -24.57
C LYS A 328 -13.85 13.18 -24.61
N CYS A 329 -14.60 13.42 -25.64
CA CYS A 329 -15.95 12.90 -25.76
C CYS A 329 -15.92 11.37 -25.98
N PRO A 330 -16.63 10.55 -25.20
CA PRO A 330 -16.66 9.11 -25.41
C PRO A 330 -17.41 8.70 -26.67
N ARG A 331 -18.32 9.55 -27.22
CA ARG A 331 -19.07 9.25 -28.45
C ARG A 331 -18.27 9.53 -29.72
N CYS A 332 -17.77 10.76 -29.87
CA CYS A 332 -17.13 11.21 -31.12
C CYS A 332 -15.66 11.61 -30.98
N GLU A 333 -15.09 11.46 -29.79
CA GLU A 333 -13.69 11.73 -29.45
C GLU A 333 -13.25 13.19 -29.55
N HIS A 334 -14.15 14.13 -29.86
CA HIS A 334 -13.85 15.56 -29.83
C HIS A 334 -13.54 16.05 -28.42
N LYS A 335 -12.84 17.15 -28.33
CA LYS A 335 -12.52 17.82 -27.07
C LYS A 335 -13.81 18.34 -26.43
N LEU A 336 -14.01 18.00 -25.16
CA LEU A 336 -15.13 18.51 -24.38
C LEU A 336 -14.82 19.91 -23.83
N ILE A 337 -15.85 20.75 -23.81
CA ILE A 337 -15.82 22.10 -23.21
C ILE A 337 -16.48 22.00 -21.83
N GLN A 338 -15.90 22.68 -20.85
CA GLN A 338 -16.45 22.73 -19.51
C GLN A 338 -17.40 23.91 -19.38
N GLU A 339 -18.65 23.63 -19.04
CA GLU A 339 -19.66 24.62 -18.62
C GLU A 339 -19.65 24.78 -17.10
N GLU A 340 -20.57 25.60 -16.57
CA GLU A 340 -20.74 25.78 -15.14
C GLU A 340 -20.96 24.47 -14.39
N GLY A 341 -20.59 24.43 -13.12
CA GLY A 341 -20.78 23.26 -12.26
C GLY A 341 -19.97 22.01 -12.65
N ARG A 342 -18.86 22.15 -13.39
CA ARG A 342 -18.03 21.03 -13.88
C ARG A 342 -18.76 20.09 -14.86
N THR A 343 -19.77 20.57 -15.55
CA THR A 343 -20.43 19.84 -16.64
C THR A 343 -19.57 19.92 -17.90
N MET A 344 -19.36 18.79 -18.55
CA MET A 344 -18.64 18.69 -19.81
C MET A 344 -19.64 18.53 -20.96
N VAL A 345 -19.44 19.31 -22.03
CA VAL A 345 -20.31 19.31 -23.21
C VAL A 345 -19.45 19.12 -24.47
N CYS A 346 -19.96 18.32 -25.37
CA CYS A 346 -19.39 18.12 -26.70
C CYS A 346 -20.11 19.00 -27.71
N THR A 347 -19.43 19.91 -28.35
CA THR A 347 -19.98 20.78 -29.39
C THR A 347 -20.28 20.04 -30.70
N ASN A 348 -19.73 18.83 -30.90
CA ASN A 348 -19.90 18.05 -32.12
C ASN A 348 -21.07 17.06 -32.08
N CYS A 349 -21.39 16.47 -30.92
CA CYS A 349 -22.42 15.44 -30.80
C CYS A 349 -23.35 15.65 -29.59
N GLU A 350 -23.33 16.81 -29.00
CA GLU A 350 -24.19 17.23 -27.89
C GLU A 350 -24.11 16.34 -26.64
N PHE A 351 -23.08 15.48 -26.55
CA PHE A 351 -22.84 14.69 -25.35
C PHE A 351 -22.64 15.62 -24.15
N LYS A 352 -23.40 15.38 -23.08
CA LYS A 352 -23.33 16.15 -21.84
C LYS A 352 -23.27 15.24 -20.63
N ALA A 353 -22.28 15.48 -19.73
CA ALA A 353 -22.13 14.73 -18.50
C ALA A 353 -21.29 15.51 -17.47
N PRO A 354 -21.46 15.24 -16.16
CA PRO A 354 -20.51 15.69 -15.15
C PRO A 354 -19.09 15.20 -15.49
N ARG A 355 -18.10 16.06 -15.31
CA ARG A 355 -16.72 15.78 -15.67
C ARG A 355 -16.19 14.46 -15.13
N ASP A 356 -16.51 14.19 -13.86
CA ASP A 356 -16.01 12.99 -13.17
C ASP A 356 -16.78 11.71 -13.55
N MET A 357 -17.89 11.84 -14.29
CA MET A 357 -18.61 10.72 -14.90
C MET A 357 -18.15 10.41 -16.32
N VAL A 358 -17.51 11.35 -17.02
CA VAL A 358 -17.02 11.12 -18.40
C VAL A 358 -16.13 9.87 -18.51
N PRO A 359 -15.19 9.61 -17.57
CA PRO A 359 -14.39 8.40 -17.55
C PRO A 359 -15.22 7.11 -17.54
N MET A 360 -16.38 7.10 -16.88
CA MET A 360 -17.27 5.93 -16.82
C MET A 360 -17.88 5.61 -18.19
N TYR A 361 -18.22 6.64 -18.97
CA TYR A 361 -18.71 6.46 -20.34
C TYR A 361 -17.63 5.96 -21.31
N TRP A 362 -16.34 6.23 -21.04
CA TRP A 362 -15.24 5.61 -21.77
C TRP A 362 -15.15 4.12 -21.51
N VAL A 363 -15.38 3.68 -20.27
CA VAL A 363 -15.45 2.26 -19.94
C VAL A 363 -16.62 1.60 -20.66
N ILE A 364 -17.78 2.25 -20.70
CA ILE A 364 -18.95 1.75 -21.47
C ILE A 364 -18.58 1.59 -22.95
N LYS A 365 -17.93 2.61 -23.54
CA LYS A 365 -17.48 2.54 -24.94
C LYS A 365 -16.54 1.35 -25.18
N TYR A 366 -15.57 1.12 -24.30
CA TYR A 366 -14.58 0.04 -24.47
C TYR A 366 -15.19 -1.35 -24.41
N PHE A 367 -16.23 -1.56 -23.60
CA PHE A 367 -16.74 -2.89 -23.30
C PHE A 367 -18.09 -3.20 -23.98
N VAL A 368 -18.93 -2.21 -24.26
CA VAL A 368 -20.20 -2.43 -24.98
C VAL A 368 -19.96 -2.53 -26.49
N SER A 369 -19.00 -1.77 -27.03
CA SER A 369 -18.65 -1.87 -28.45
C SER A 369 -18.00 -3.22 -28.83
N MET A 370 -17.35 -3.91 -27.89
CA MET A 370 -16.78 -5.24 -28.14
C MET A 370 -17.83 -6.34 -28.24
N ASN A 371 -18.88 -6.26 -27.43
CA ASN A 371 -19.95 -7.28 -27.44
C ASN A 371 -20.84 -7.22 -28.71
N ASN A 372 -20.81 -6.11 -29.45
CA ASN A 372 -21.56 -5.97 -30.70
C ASN A 372 -20.75 -6.35 -31.94
N GLN A 373 -19.48 -6.75 -31.82
CA GLN A 373 -18.66 -7.24 -32.94
C GLN A 373 -18.58 -8.77 -33.00
N ASP A 374 -18.99 -9.47 -31.94
CA ASP A 374 -19.02 -10.94 -31.87
C ASP A 374 -20.43 -11.51 -32.04
N SER A 375 -21.40 -10.71 -32.43
CA SER A 375 -22.78 -11.11 -32.83
C SER A 375 -23.00 -10.77 -34.32
#